data_d656cb192082e51c07eb35984ea23a0b
#
_entry.id   d656cb192082e51c07eb35984ea23a0b
#
_cell.length_a   1.000
_cell.length_b   1.000
_cell.length_c   1.000
_cell.angle_alpha   90.00
_cell.angle_beta   90.00
_cell.angle_gamma   90.00
#
_symmetry.space_group_name_H-M   'P 1'
#
loop_
_entity.id
_entity.type
_entity.pdbx_description
1 polymer ?
#
loop_
_entity_poly.entity_id
_entity_poly.type
_entity_poly.pdbx_seq_one_letter_code
_entity_poly.pdbx_strand_id
1 'polypeptide(L)'
;MSDLDQSRPDPALDQSSLERRHAVGAYFRLERWEIPAVPDGGPFPTIGGRAPLDRHQRGAGGGLRTGALLTSIDSLGGLLCGLSVQPEWIVTTSLMATVARLSQVGPLRFHGRVLRRGRSAVVAALDVVDEGAADQAVASAVLTCAVLDPGDMDLRFARPAIVPMPPPDPDPLAPEEFFRIEPGTGPVTRLELADHLRNPWGILHGGAVAMLADVASCRAVSSQRDHAHGAVAAADTVLHYLRPIKVGPVEARCRVLGGSTGRTVVRVAIHDVGNDDRLATVGTVTVLDV
;
A
#
# COMPACT_ATOMS: atom_id res chain seq x y z
N MET A 1 -23.59 -8.17 16.79
CA MET A 1 -23.56 -7.01 15.88
C MET A 1 -23.44 -5.75 16.76
N SER A 2 -22.34 -5.64 17.46
CA SER A 2 -21.96 -4.47 18.28
C SER A 2 -20.58 -4.74 18.85
N ASP A 3 -19.55 -4.38 18.15
CA ASP A 3 -18.19 -4.18 18.66
C ASP A 3 -17.29 -3.60 17.53
N LEU A 4 -17.79 -2.56 16.87
CA LEU A 4 -16.90 -1.55 16.33
C LEU A 4 -16.56 -0.66 17.52
N ASP A 5 -15.53 -1.07 18.26
CA ASP A 5 -14.96 -0.26 19.32
C ASP A 5 -14.61 1.11 18.74
N GLN A 6 -15.41 2.11 19.12
CA GLN A 6 -15.23 3.53 18.79
C GLN A 6 -14.09 4.08 19.65
N SER A 7 -12.87 3.56 19.51
CA SER A 7 -11.71 4.24 20.05
C SER A 7 -11.49 5.52 19.25
N ARG A 8 -11.95 6.65 19.82
CA ARG A 8 -11.75 7.99 19.27
C ARG A 8 -10.28 8.23 18.99
N PRO A 9 -9.93 8.83 17.83
CA PRO A 9 -8.57 9.29 17.59
C PRO A 9 -8.19 10.39 18.59
N ASP A 10 -6.90 10.48 18.89
CA ASP A 10 -6.33 11.51 19.74
C ASP A 10 -6.57 12.91 19.13
N PRO A 11 -7.25 13.84 19.82
CA PRO A 11 -7.56 15.18 19.29
C PRO A 11 -6.34 16.10 19.11
N ALA A 12 -5.13 15.68 19.50
CA ALA A 12 -3.91 16.48 19.41
C ALA A 12 -3.15 16.37 18.08
N LEU A 13 -3.84 16.13 16.95
CA LEU A 13 -3.21 16.06 15.63
C LEU A 13 -2.92 17.45 15.10
N ASP A 14 -1.72 17.97 15.38
CA ASP A 14 -1.21 19.18 14.76
C ASP A 14 -0.81 18.95 13.28
N GLN A 15 -0.67 20.04 12.53
CA GLN A 15 -0.33 20.00 11.10
C GLN A 15 1.02 19.33 10.84
N SER A 16 1.98 19.40 11.80
CA SER A 16 3.29 18.73 11.72
C SER A 16 3.18 17.20 11.87
N SER A 17 2.16 16.72 12.57
CA SER A 17 1.88 15.29 12.68
C SER A 17 1.22 14.73 11.41
N LEU A 18 0.42 15.54 10.69
CA LEU A 18 -0.10 15.19 9.37
C LEU A 18 1.00 15.10 8.31
N GLU A 19 1.97 16.03 8.33
CA GLU A 19 3.12 16.00 7.43
C GLU A 19 4.03 14.80 7.68
N ARG A 20 4.33 14.45 8.94
CA ARG A 20 5.06 13.23 9.30
C ARG A 20 4.33 11.94 8.90
N ARG A 21 3.00 11.95 8.84
CA ARG A 21 2.16 10.80 8.45
C ARG A 21 2.06 10.58 6.94
N HIS A 22 2.56 11.50 6.13
CA HIS A 22 2.78 11.29 4.69
C HIS A 22 4.15 10.68 4.36
N ALA A 23 4.92 10.28 5.38
CA ALA A 23 6.28 9.75 5.23
C ALA A 23 6.36 8.57 4.25
N VAL A 24 5.36 7.69 4.27
CA VAL A 24 5.30 6.50 3.39
C VAL A 24 5.27 6.88 1.90
N GLY A 25 4.45 7.86 1.52
CA GLY A 25 4.40 8.38 0.15
C GLY A 25 5.66 9.15 -0.23
N ALA A 26 6.21 9.94 0.70
CA ALA A 26 7.44 10.70 0.48
C ALA A 26 8.66 9.78 0.33
N TYR A 27 8.73 8.68 1.07
CA TYR A 27 9.78 7.67 0.93
C TYR A 27 9.91 7.13 -0.48
N PHE A 28 8.79 6.85 -1.17
CA PHE A 28 8.77 6.43 -2.57
C PHE A 28 8.80 7.60 -3.56
N ARG A 29 9.00 8.84 -3.09
CA ARG A 29 9.06 10.03 -3.92
C ARG A 29 7.83 10.19 -4.83
N LEU A 30 6.65 9.88 -4.27
CA LEU A 30 5.40 9.88 -5.00
C LEU A 30 4.95 11.32 -5.28
N GLU A 31 5.04 11.76 -6.52
CA GLU A 31 4.37 12.94 -7.04
C GLU A 31 2.88 12.64 -7.22
N ARG A 32 2.05 13.63 -6.96
CA ARG A 32 0.60 13.47 -7.15
C ARG A 32 -0.07 14.78 -7.55
N TRP A 33 -1.14 14.66 -8.32
CA TRP A 33 -2.02 15.76 -8.68
C TRP A 33 -3.46 15.32 -8.76
N GLU A 34 -4.37 16.17 -8.28
CA GLU A 34 -5.80 15.98 -8.43
C GLU A 34 -6.23 16.55 -9.80
N ILE A 35 -7.01 15.79 -10.54
CA ILE A 35 -7.70 16.26 -11.75
C ILE A 35 -9.16 16.46 -11.34
N PRO A 36 -9.66 17.72 -11.27
CA PRO A 36 -11.03 18.01 -10.92
C PRO A 36 -12.01 17.25 -11.82
N ALA A 37 -13.18 16.91 -11.29
CA ALA A 37 -14.26 16.35 -12.08
C ALA A 37 -14.62 17.33 -13.22
N VAL A 38 -14.67 16.82 -14.43
CA VAL A 38 -15.11 17.58 -15.61
C VAL A 38 -16.53 17.18 -15.95
N PRO A 39 -17.37 18.11 -16.49
CA PRO A 39 -18.78 17.82 -16.78
C PRO A 39 -19.00 16.55 -17.59
N ASP A 40 -18.12 16.27 -18.56
CA ASP A 40 -18.20 15.11 -19.44
C ASP A 40 -17.39 13.91 -18.94
N GLY A 41 -16.59 14.04 -17.87
CA GLY A 41 -15.70 13.01 -17.31
C GLY A 41 -16.29 12.20 -16.13
N GLY A 42 -17.53 12.50 -15.73
CA GLY A 42 -18.19 11.89 -14.58
C GLY A 42 -18.19 12.78 -13.33
N PRO A 43 -18.95 12.41 -12.30
CA PRO A 43 -19.22 13.23 -11.12
C PRO A 43 -18.07 13.29 -10.11
N PHE A 44 -17.00 12.52 -10.30
CA PHE A 44 -15.92 12.36 -9.33
C PHE A 44 -14.57 12.88 -9.87
N PRO A 45 -13.68 13.36 -8.98
CA PRO A 45 -12.33 13.70 -9.36
C PRO A 45 -11.57 12.43 -9.80
N THR A 46 -10.50 12.62 -10.56
CA THR A 46 -9.48 11.61 -10.83
C THR A 46 -8.18 12.04 -10.16
N ILE A 47 -7.25 11.11 -10.01
CA ILE A 47 -5.93 11.38 -9.46
C ILE A 47 -4.85 10.86 -10.40
N GLY A 48 -3.85 11.69 -10.63
CA GLY A 48 -2.60 11.28 -11.25
C GLY A 48 -1.50 11.14 -10.22
N GLY A 49 -0.55 10.30 -10.53
CA GLY A 49 0.67 10.15 -9.74
C GLY A 49 1.85 9.75 -10.61
N ARG A 50 3.05 10.05 -10.13
CA ARG A 50 4.30 9.63 -10.76
C ARG A 50 5.31 9.27 -9.69
N ALA A 51 6.03 8.18 -9.88
CA ALA A 51 7.12 7.77 -9.00
C ALA A 51 8.33 7.33 -9.82
N PRO A 52 9.56 7.66 -9.40
CA PRO A 52 10.73 7.12 -10.06
C PRO A 52 10.79 5.60 -9.87
N LEU A 53 11.58 4.92 -10.68
CA LEU A 53 11.96 3.53 -10.43
C LEU A 53 13.44 3.53 -10.03
N ASP A 54 13.71 4.06 -8.84
CA ASP A 54 15.04 4.06 -8.24
C ASP A 54 15.23 2.88 -7.27
N ARG A 55 16.32 2.87 -6.51
CA ARG A 55 16.66 1.73 -5.63
C ARG A 55 15.60 1.38 -4.58
N HIS A 56 14.76 2.35 -4.17
CA HIS A 56 13.71 2.12 -3.16
C HIS A 56 12.52 1.33 -3.72
N GLN A 57 12.26 1.51 -5.01
CA GLN A 57 11.18 0.83 -5.68
C GLN A 57 11.59 -0.51 -6.28
N ARG A 58 12.90 -0.86 -6.26
CA ARG A 58 13.40 -2.10 -6.85
C ARG A 58 13.43 -3.26 -5.86
N GLY A 59 13.10 -4.44 -6.37
CA GLY A 59 13.21 -5.72 -5.66
C GLY A 59 14.48 -6.51 -6.03
N ALA A 60 14.54 -7.73 -5.58
CA ALA A 60 15.72 -8.61 -5.71
C ALA A 60 16.15 -8.87 -7.17
N GLY A 61 15.21 -8.93 -8.12
CA GLY A 61 15.50 -9.08 -9.56
C GLY A 61 15.89 -7.78 -10.27
N GLY A 62 16.09 -6.67 -9.52
CA GLY A 62 16.40 -5.36 -10.10
C GLY A 62 15.19 -4.64 -10.73
N GLY A 63 14.06 -5.32 -10.90
CA GLY A 63 12.80 -4.74 -11.35
C GLY A 63 11.97 -4.13 -10.22
N LEU A 64 10.80 -3.64 -10.59
CA LEU A 64 9.84 -3.05 -9.66
C LEU A 64 9.50 -4.02 -8.52
N ARG A 65 9.57 -3.53 -7.28
CA ARG A 65 9.08 -4.23 -6.09
C ARG A 65 7.56 -4.02 -5.96
N THR A 66 6.81 -5.10 -5.90
CA THR A 66 5.35 -5.01 -5.81
C THR A 66 4.88 -4.33 -4.52
N GLY A 67 5.55 -4.52 -3.39
CA GLY A 67 5.24 -3.80 -2.15
C GLY A 67 5.35 -2.28 -2.31
N ALA A 68 6.32 -1.75 -3.05
CA ALA A 68 6.45 -0.33 -3.35
C ALA A 68 5.32 0.17 -4.27
N LEU A 69 4.97 -0.61 -5.30
CA LEU A 69 3.84 -0.35 -6.18
C LEU A 69 2.52 -0.26 -5.39
N LEU A 70 2.23 -1.26 -4.55
CA LEU A 70 1.00 -1.33 -3.76
C LEU A 70 0.92 -0.20 -2.73
N THR A 71 2.06 0.20 -2.16
CA THR A 71 2.12 1.35 -1.25
C THR A 71 1.75 2.65 -1.95
N SER A 72 2.23 2.86 -3.18
CA SER A 72 1.88 4.01 -3.99
C SER A 72 0.40 3.98 -4.41
N ILE A 73 -0.11 2.81 -4.78
CA ILE A 73 -1.53 2.59 -5.11
C ILE A 73 -2.43 2.88 -3.91
N ASP A 74 -2.10 2.38 -2.71
CA ASP A 74 -2.88 2.64 -1.49
C ASP A 74 -2.88 4.13 -1.13
N SER A 75 -1.73 4.80 -1.26
CA SER A 75 -1.59 6.23 -0.99
C SER A 75 -2.45 7.08 -1.94
N LEU A 76 -2.39 6.83 -3.24
CA LEU A 76 -3.15 7.56 -4.24
C LEU A 76 -4.64 7.21 -4.20
N GLY A 77 -4.95 5.92 -4.13
CA GLY A 77 -6.32 5.42 -4.11
C GLY A 77 -7.06 5.83 -2.83
N GLY A 78 -6.38 5.78 -1.68
CA GLY A 78 -6.91 6.27 -0.42
C GLY A 78 -7.20 7.78 -0.47
N LEU A 79 -6.27 8.58 -1.00
CA LEU A 79 -6.49 10.01 -1.19
C LEU A 79 -7.69 10.27 -2.12
N LEU A 80 -7.77 9.59 -3.27
CA LEU A 80 -8.87 9.72 -4.21
C LEU A 80 -10.22 9.36 -3.58
N CYS A 81 -10.28 8.24 -2.85
CA CYS A 81 -11.48 7.84 -2.13
C CYS A 81 -11.89 8.88 -1.08
N GLY A 82 -10.92 9.37 -0.28
CA GLY A 82 -11.16 10.40 0.72
C GLY A 82 -11.67 11.71 0.11
N LEU A 83 -11.05 12.21 -0.95
CA LEU A 83 -11.50 13.41 -1.67
C LEU A 83 -12.92 13.29 -2.22
N SER A 84 -13.34 12.06 -2.57
CA SER A 84 -14.67 11.82 -3.14
C SER A 84 -15.80 11.81 -2.10
N VAL A 85 -15.48 11.68 -0.80
CA VAL A 85 -16.49 11.53 0.28
C VAL A 85 -16.51 12.68 1.28
N GLN A 86 -15.60 13.65 1.19
CA GLN A 86 -15.53 14.76 2.15
C GLN A 86 -16.92 15.33 2.50
N PRO A 87 -17.22 15.61 3.79
CA PRO A 87 -16.30 15.65 4.93
C PRO A 87 -16.02 14.30 5.61
N GLU A 88 -16.68 13.22 5.19
CA GLU A 88 -16.43 11.87 5.71
C GLU A 88 -14.99 11.44 5.42
N TRP A 89 -14.53 10.43 6.14
CA TRP A 89 -13.21 9.84 5.99
C TRP A 89 -13.26 8.41 5.47
N ILE A 90 -12.10 7.85 5.16
CA ILE A 90 -12.00 6.48 4.66
C ILE A 90 -10.92 5.67 5.38
N VAL A 91 -11.11 4.34 5.37
CA VAL A 91 -10.05 3.36 5.60
C VAL A 91 -10.11 2.30 4.52
N THR A 92 -8.95 1.85 4.05
CA THR A 92 -8.86 0.77 3.06
C THR A 92 -9.36 -0.54 3.67
N THR A 93 -10.28 -1.22 2.99
CA THR A 93 -10.80 -2.53 3.39
C THR A 93 -10.39 -3.65 2.44
N SER A 94 -10.02 -3.32 1.20
CA SER A 94 -9.50 -4.28 0.23
C SER A 94 -8.59 -3.59 -0.76
N LEU A 95 -7.50 -4.26 -1.12
CA LEU A 95 -6.57 -3.86 -2.16
C LEU A 95 -6.27 -5.09 -3.03
N MET A 96 -6.58 -4.99 -4.31
CA MET A 96 -6.32 -6.04 -5.30
C MET A 96 -5.50 -5.43 -6.44
N ALA A 97 -4.40 -6.07 -6.79
CA ALA A 97 -3.60 -5.67 -7.94
C ALA A 97 -3.21 -6.88 -8.78
N THR A 98 -3.39 -6.74 -10.09
CA THR A 98 -2.85 -7.64 -11.10
C THR A 98 -1.63 -6.98 -11.72
N VAL A 99 -0.48 -7.63 -11.63
CA VAL A 99 0.81 -7.12 -12.10
C VAL A 99 1.16 -7.79 -13.42
N ALA A 100 1.06 -7.03 -14.50
CA ALA A 100 1.36 -7.51 -15.85
C ALA A 100 2.87 -7.71 -16.06
N ARG A 101 3.70 -6.89 -15.37
CA ARG A 101 5.17 -6.97 -15.44
C ARG A 101 5.84 -6.29 -14.25
N LEU A 102 7.01 -6.80 -13.89
CA LEU A 102 7.91 -6.12 -12.96
C LEU A 102 8.79 -5.14 -13.77
N SER A 103 8.33 -3.91 -13.89
CA SER A 103 8.98 -2.87 -14.71
C SER A 103 10.46 -2.70 -14.36
N GLN A 104 11.28 -2.39 -15.38
CA GLN A 104 12.74 -2.26 -15.27
C GLN A 104 13.23 -0.83 -15.51
N VAL A 105 12.42 0.04 -16.10
CA VAL A 105 12.85 1.35 -16.63
C VAL A 105 12.37 2.50 -15.73
N GLY A 106 11.06 2.76 -15.68
CA GLY A 106 10.47 3.90 -14.99
C GLY A 106 10.70 5.25 -15.71
N PRO A 107 10.16 6.36 -15.21
CA PRO A 107 9.28 6.41 -14.03
C PRO A 107 7.92 5.75 -14.26
N LEU A 108 7.27 5.38 -13.16
CA LEU A 108 5.91 4.86 -13.19
C LEU A 108 4.91 6.01 -13.19
N ARG A 109 3.87 5.93 -14.02
CA ARG A 109 2.74 6.84 -14.00
C ARG A 109 1.49 6.10 -13.56
N PHE A 110 0.76 6.73 -12.64
CA PHE A 110 -0.47 6.23 -12.04
C PHE A 110 -1.65 7.08 -12.52
N HIS A 111 -2.76 6.43 -12.82
CA HIS A 111 -4.03 7.09 -13.11
C HIS A 111 -5.14 6.42 -12.30
N GLY A 112 -5.77 7.18 -11.42
CA GLY A 112 -6.83 6.72 -10.54
C GLY A 112 -8.17 7.36 -10.84
N ARG A 113 -9.24 6.56 -10.79
CA ARG A 113 -10.63 7.02 -10.94
C ARG A 113 -11.55 6.31 -9.96
N VAL A 114 -12.55 7.02 -9.47
CA VAL A 114 -13.62 6.42 -8.67
C VAL A 114 -14.55 5.62 -9.59
N LEU A 115 -14.73 4.35 -9.29
CA LEU A 115 -15.68 3.48 -10.00
C LEU A 115 -17.08 3.57 -9.40
N ARG A 116 -17.16 3.69 -8.06
CA ARG A 116 -18.41 3.77 -7.33
C ARG A 116 -18.23 4.50 -6.01
N ARG A 117 -19.14 5.44 -5.70
CA ARG A 117 -19.34 6.00 -4.37
C ARG A 117 -20.67 5.51 -3.82
N GLY A 118 -20.64 4.80 -2.70
CA GLY A 118 -21.80 4.43 -1.90
C GLY A 118 -21.82 5.19 -0.57
N ARG A 119 -22.83 4.96 0.25
CA ARG A 119 -22.96 5.56 1.59
C ARG A 119 -21.91 5.02 2.57
N SER A 120 -21.58 3.75 2.48
CA SER A 120 -20.66 3.04 3.38
C SER A 120 -19.34 2.61 2.75
N ALA A 121 -19.19 2.75 1.42
CA ALA A 121 -17.98 2.33 0.73
C ALA A 121 -17.75 3.12 -0.56
N VAL A 122 -16.48 3.31 -0.90
CA VAL A 122 -15.99 3.81 -2.19
C VAL A 122 -15.13 2.76 -2.83
N VAL A 123 -15.27 2.59 -4.14
CA VAL A 123 -14.42 1.72 -4.96
C VAL A 123 -13.70 2.57 -5.98
N ALA A 124 -12.40 2.46 -6.04
CA ALA A 124 -11.54 3.14 -7.01
C ALA A 124 -10.71 2.12 -7.80
N ALA A 125 -10.40 2.47 -9.04
CA ALA A 125 -9.42 1.76 -9.86
C ALA A 125 -8.20 2.65 -10.09
N LEU A 126 -7.03 2.00 -10.17
CA LEU A 126 -5.77 2.63 -10.53
C LEU A 126 -5.09 1.79 -11.61
N ASP A 127 -4.73 2.44 -12.71
CA ASP A 127 -3.92 1.84 -13.77
C ASP A 127 -2.52 2.42 -13.70
N VAL A 128 -1.50 1.60 -13.94
CA VAL A 128 -0.09 1.97 -13.82
C VAL A 128 0.65 1.58 -15.09
N VAL A 129 1.41 2.54 -15.63
CA VAL A 129 2.25 2.34 -16.82
C VAL A 129 3.70 2.72 -16.52
N ASP A 130 4.62 2.17 -17.30
CA ASP A 130 6.04 2.56 -17.33
C ASP A 130 6.26 3.58 -18.45
N GLU A 131 6.41 4.86 -18.11
CA GLU A 131 6.63 5.93 -19.08
C GLU A 131 7.93 5.75 -19.87
N GLY A 132 9.01 5.32 -19.22
CA GLY A 132 10.29 5.09 -19.87
C GLY A 132 10.30 3.89 -20.81
N ALA A 133 9.29 3.01 -20.69
CA ALA A 133 9.08 1.86 -21.56
C ALA A 133 7.88 2.06 -22.51
N ALA A 134 7.74 3.25 -23.07
CA ALA A 134 6.68 3.62 -24.03
C ALA A 134 5.26 3.36 -23.50
N ASP A 135 5.00 3.75 -22.26
CA ASP A 135 3.71 3.61 -21.57
C ASP A 135 3.22 2.14 -21.49
N GLN A 136 4.14 1.20 -21.43
CA GLN A 136 3.75 -0.21 -21.25
C GLN A 136 2.99 -0.42 -19.94
N ALA A 137 1.89 -1.17 -20.01
CA ALA A 137 1.09 -1.49 -18.83
C ALA A 137 1.93 -2.27 -17.80
N VAL A 138 1.92 -1.80 -16.55
CA VAL A 138 2.60 -2.42 -15.41
C VAL A 138 1.62 -3.16 -14.53
N ALA A 139 0.55 -2.49 -14.12
CA ALA A 139 -0.45 -3.08 -13.24
C ALA A 139 -1.82 -2.39 -13.39
N SER A 140 -2.85 -3.12 -13.01
CA SER A 140 -4.18 -2.57 -12.74
C SER A 140 -4.62 -3.00 -11.35
N ALA A 141 -5.18 -2.06 -10.57
CA ALA A 141 -5.59 -2.29 -9.21
C ALA A 141 -7.00 -1.79 -8.92
N VAL A 142 -7.66 -2.45 -7.98
CA VAL A 142 -8.96 -2.02 -7.42
C VAL A 142 -8.80 -1.91 -5.91
N LEU A 143 -9.18 -0.75 -5.39
CA LEU A 143 -9.19 -0.42 -3.98
C LEU A 143 -10.62 -0.22 -3.51
N THR A 144 -10.99 -0.83 -2.39
CA THR A 144 -12.24 -0.57 -1.69
C THR A 144 -11.94 0.06 -0.34
N CYS A 145 -12.60 1.19 -0.08
CA CYS A 145 -12.50 1.89 1.20
C CYS A 145 -13.86 1.92 1.89
N ALA A 146 -13.90 1.68 3.19
CA ALA A 146 -15.07 1.99 4.01
C ALA A 146 -15.13 3.49 4.26
N VAL A 147 -16.35 4.04 4.23
CA VAL A 147 -16.61 5.44 4.60
C VAL A 147 -16.89 5.50 6.10
N LEU A 148 -16.19 6.38 6.79
CA LEU A 148 -16.26 6.56 8.23
C LEU A 148 -16.71 7.99 8.56
N ASP A 149 -17.48 8.14 9.62
CA ASP A 149 -17.79 9.44 10.21
C ASP A 149 -16.52 9.99 10.88
N PRO A 150 -16.01 11.17 10.53
CA PRO A 150 -14.83 11.76 11.15
C PRO A 150 -15.07 12.19 12.60
N GLY A 151 -16.33 12.24 13.07
CA GLY A 151 -16.69 12.82 14.37
C GLY A 151 -16.28 14.28 14.45
N ASP A 152 -15.61 14.66 15.54
CA ASP A 152 -15.15 16.04 15.78
C ASP A 152 -13.82 16.39 15.07
N MET A 153 -13.24 15.47 14.29
CA MET A 153 -11.99 15.71 13.60
C MET A 153 -12.22 16.47 12.29
N ASP A 154 -11.57 17.62 12.13
CA ASP A 154 -11.47 18.29 10.82
C ASP A 154 -10.33 17.63 10.01
N LEU A 155 -10.68 16.59 9.29
CA LEU A 155 -9.74 15.86 8.41
C LEU A 155 -9.81 16.34 6.95
N ARG A 156 -10.26 17.57 6.73
CA ARG A 156 -10.25 18.12 5.38
C ARG A 156 -8.83 18.08 4.83
N PHE A 157 -8.67 17.41 3.70
CA PHE A 157 -7.41 17.50 2.98
C PHE A 157 -7.21 18.95 2.57
N ALA A 158 -6.19 19.61 3.14
CA ALA A 158 -5.68 20.83 2.54
C ALA A 158 -5.32 20.49 1.09
N ARG A 159 -5.97 21.16 0.15
CA ARG A 159 -5.77 20.91 -1.28
C ARG A 159 -4.61 21.71 -1.81
N PRO A 160 -3.42 21.15 -2.00
CA PRO A 160 -2.71 21.50 -3.19
C PRO A 160 -3.15 20.54 -4.30
N ALA A 161 -3.61 21.08 -5.41
CA ALA A 161 -3.91 20.32 -6.62
C ALA A 161 -2.70 19.50 -7.11
N ILE A 162 -1.50 19.88 -6.69
CA ILE A 162 -0.23 19.25 -7.06
C ILE A 162 0.66 19.14 -5.81
N VAL A 163 1.18 17.95 -5.55
CA VAL A 163 2.28 17.71 -4.61
C VAL A 163 3.47 17.28 -5.45
N PRO A 164 4.50 18.10 -5.56
CA PRO A 164 5.65 17.80 -6.40
C PRO A 164 6.41 16.57 -5.89
N MET A 165 7.13 15.93 -6.79
CA MET A 165 7.99 14.81 -6.43
C MET A 165 9.02 15.25 -5.39
N PRO A 166 9.11 14.57 -4.22
CA PRO A 166 10.15 14.86 -3.26
C PRO A 166 11.54 14.71 -3.87
N PRO A 167 12.52 15.52 -3.46
CA PRO A 167 13.89 15.35 -3.93
C PRO A 167 14.44 13.96 -3.55
N PRO A 168 15.43 13.45 -4.28
CA PRO A 168 16.09 12.21 -3.89
C PRO A 168 16.79 12.39 -2.54
N ASP A 169 16.62 11.38 -1.66
CA ASP A 169 17.42 11.29 -0.45
C ASP A 169 18.84 10.83 -0.84
N PRO A 170 19.90 11.53 -0.45
CA PRO A 170 21.27 11.13 -0.78
C PRO A 170 21.69 9.83 -0.09
N ASP A 171 21.13 9.51 1.06
CA ASP A 171 21.43 8.30 1.83
C ASP A 171 20.14 7.62 2.37
N PRO A 172 19.32 7.10 1.47
CA PRO A 172 18.03 6.56 1.85
C PRO A 172 18.17 5.19 2.53
N LEU A 173 17.37 4.97 3.57
CA LEU A 173 17.24 3.66 4.21
C LEU A 173 16.78 2.61 3.18
N ALA A 174 17.18 1.36 3.37
CA ALA A 174 16.59 0.25 2.63
C ALA A 174 15.09 0.13 2.95
N PRO A 175 14.25 -0.39 2.03
CA PRO A 175 12.81 -0.52 2.28
C PRO A 175 12.48 -1.27 3.57
N GLU A 176 13.14 -2.37 3.85
CA GLU A 176 12.94 -3.15 5.07
C GLU A 176 13.26 -2.35 6.32
N GLU A 177 14.30 -1.53 6.27
CA GLU A 177 14.71 -0.67 7.38
C GLU A 177 13.72 0.47 7.59
N PHE A 178 13.33 1.18 6.52
CA PHE A 178 12.32 2.24 6.59
C PHE A 178 10.98 1.71 7.16
N PHE A 179 10.54 0.56 6.68
CA PHE A 179 9.29 -0.07 7.13
C PHE A 179 9.44 -0.83 8.45
N ARG A 180 10.62 -0.80 9.09
CA ARG A 180 10.88 -1.47 10.36
C ARG A 180 10.59 -2.96 10.30
N ILE A 181 10.86 -3.59 9.15
CA ILE A 181 10.72 -5.02 8.94
C ILE A 181 12.01 -5.70 9.42
N GLU A 182 11.88 -6.55 10.43
CA GLU A 182 13.03 -7.22 11.03
C GLU A 182 13.74 -8.11 9.99
N PRO A 183 15.09 -8.20 10.05
CA PRO A 183 15.82 -9.18 9.27
C PRO A 183 15.37 -10.59 9.61
N GLY A 184 15.39 -11.50 8.65
CA GLY A 184 15.04 -12.89 8.89
C GLY A 184 14.65 -13.65 7.65
N THR A 185 14.45 -14.94 7.82
CA THR A 185 14.04 -15.89 6.79
C THR A 185 12.88 -16.73 7.32
N GLY A 186 12.12 -17.34 6.41
CA GLY A 186 11.05 -18.26 6.78
C GLY A 186 9.64 -17.70 6.68
N PRO A 187 8.65 -18.43 7.22
CA PRO A 187 7.23 -18.15 7.00
C PRO A 187 6.65 -17.04 7.90
N VAL A 188 7.42 -16.55 8.87
CA VAL A 188 7.00 -15.46 9.76
C VAL A 188 7.91 -14.26 9.55
N THR A 189 7.32 -13.10 9.31
CA THR A 189 8.05 -11.83 9.17
C THR A 189 7.41 -10.79 10.08
N ARG A 190 8.25 -10.06 10.83
CA ARG A 190 7.82 -9.10 11.84
C ARG A 190 8.11 -7.69 11.39
N LEU A 191 7.23 -6.77 11.76
CA LEU A 191 7.34 -5.33 11.57
C LEU A 191 7.08 -4.64 12.92
N GLU A 192 7.98 -3.75 13.32
CA GLU A 192 7.78 -2.88 14.48
C GLU A 192 6.96 -1.64 14.09
N LEU A 193 5.85 -1.41 14.80
CA LEU A 193 4.95 -0.31 14.50
C LEU A 193 5.52 1.03 14.96
N ALA A 194 6.03 1.81 14.01
CA ALA A 194 6.59 3.14 14.24
C ALA A 194 5.60 4.25 13.80
N ASP A 195 5.73 5.43 14.37
CA ASP A 195 4.80 6.55 14.11
C ASP A 195 4.78 7.00 12.66
N HIS A 196 5.93 7.00 11.96
CA HIS A 196 6.00 7.37 10.54
C HIS A 196 5.31 6.37 9.60
N LEU A 197 4.96 5.17 10.09
CA LEU A 197 4.18 4.17 9.35
C LEU A 197 2.68 4.26 9.59
N ARG A 198 2.24 5.20 10.44
CA ARG A 198 0.81 5.38 10.74
C ARG A 198 0.15 6.29 9.72
N ASN A 199 -1.10 6.01 9.43
CA ASN A 199 -1.98 6.91 8.68
C ASN A 199 -2.57 8.00 9.61
N PRO A 200 -3.37 8.96 9.11
CA PRO A 200 -3.99 9.99 9.94
C PRO A 200 -4.87 9.48 11.09
N TRP A 201 -5.37 8.24 11.00
CA TRP A 201 -6.13 7.59 12.08
C TRP A 201 -5.26 6.98 13.19
N GLY A 202 -3.93 7.13 13.11
CA GLY A 202 -3.01 6.52 14.07
C GLY A 202 -2.86 5.00 13.93
N ILE A 203 -3.37 4.40 12.88
CA ILE A 203 -3.25 2.97 12.57
C ILE A 203 -2.18 2.74 11.49
N LEU A 204 -1.64 1.54 11.41
CA LEU A 204 -0.66 1.18 10.39
C LEU A 204 -1.21 1.47 8.98
N HIS A 205 -0.43 2.17 8.15
CA HIS A 205 -0.78 2.53 6.78
C HIS A 205 -1.00 1.26 5.93
N GLY A 206 -2.07 1.24 5.10
CA GLY A 206 -2.40 0.07 4.28
C GLY A 206 -1.27 -0.34 3.33
N GLY A 207 -0.55 0.63 2.78
CA GLY A 207 0.66 0.37 1.97
C GLY A 207 1.80 -0.27 2.76
N ALA A 208 1.96 0.04 4.06
CA ALA A 208 2.95 -0.63 4.91
C ALA A 208 2.57 -2.10 5.17
N VAL A 209 1.28 -2.37 5.32
CA VAL A 209 0.77 -3.75 5.38
C VAL A 209 1.06 -4.50 4.08
N ALA A 210 0.88 -3.85 2.92
CA ALA A 210 1.17 -4.44 1.61
C ALA A 210 2.68 -4.70 1.41
N MET A 211 3.54 -3.79 1.88
CA MET A 211 5.00 -4.00 1.89
C MET A 211 5.39 -5.19 2.76
N LEU A 212 4.81 -5.32 3.95
CA LEU A 212 5.04 -6.48 4.82
C LEU A 212 4.60 -7.79 4.16
N ALA A 213 3.44 -7.80 3.47
CA ALA A 213 2.95 -8.97 2.75
C ALA A 213 3.89 -9.38 1.59
N ASP A 214 4.43 -8.40 0.83
CA ASP A 214 5.41 -8.61 -0.23
C ASP A 214 6.67 -9.30 0.32
N VAL A 215 7.32 -8.68 1.31
CA VAL A 215 8.56 -9.19 1.90
C VAL A 215 8.35 -10.57 2.52
N ALA A 216 7.27 -10.75 3.28
CA ALA A 216 6.98 -12.01 3.97
C ALA A 216 6.73 -13.15 2.99
N SER A 217 6.00 -12.88 1.90
CA SER A 217 5.70 -13.90 0.88
C SER A 217 6.95 -14.32 0.13
N CYS A 218 7.81 -13.37 -0.25
CA CYS A 218 9.10 -13.67 -0.88
C CYS A 218 10.00 -14.49 0.04
N ARG A 219 10.10 -14.13 1.32
CA ARG A 219 10.88 -14.88 2.33
C ARG A 219 10.35 -16.31 2.54
N ALA A 220 9.02 -16.46 2.60
CA ALA A 220 8.41 -17.78 2.78
C ALA A 220 8.69 -18.71 1.60
N VAL A 221 8.70 -18.19 0.36
CA VAL A 221 9.05 -18.98 -0.82
C VAL A 221 10.55 -19.28 -0.84
N SER A 222 11.39 -18.28 -0.64
CA SER A 222 12.86 -18.44 -0.65
C SER A 222 13.33 -19.43 0.41
N SER A 223 12.68 -19.48 1.59
CA SER A 223 13.07 -20.42 2.66
C SER A 223 12.76 -21.88 2.35
N GLN A 224 11.92 -22.17 1.36
CA GLN A 224 11.56 -23.52 0.93
C GLN A 224 12.37 -23.99 -0.30
N ARG A 225 13.29 -23.16 -0.77
CA ARG A 225 14.09 -23.42 -1.97
C ARG A 225 15.54 -23.63 -1.61
N ASP A 226 16.21 -24.49 -2.37
CA ASP A 226 17.66 -24.64 -2.29
C ASP A 226 18.34 -23.35 -2.79
N HIS A 227 19.54 -23.07 -2.29
CA HIS A 227 20.32 -21.87 -2.65
C HIS A 227 20.66 -21.74 -4.16
N ALA A 228 20.39 -22.78 -4.95
CA ALA A 228 20.58 -22.75 -6.41
C ALA A 228 19.43 -22.09 -7.19
N HIS A 229 18.31 -21.80 -6.54
CA HIS A 229 17.20 -21.10 -7.17
C HIS A 229 17.46 -19.59 -7.18
N GLY A 230 17.09 -18.93 -8.30
CA GLY A 230 17.25 -17.49 -8.49
C GLY A 230 16.45 -16.62 -7.49
N ALA A 231 16.51 -15.32 -7.68
CA ALA A 231 15.74 -14.37 -6.92
C ALA A 231 14.23 -14.57 -7.16
N VAL A 232 13.43 -14.13 -6.18
CA VAL A 232 11.97 -14.16 -6.30
C VAL A 232 11.39 -12.76 -6.07
N ALA A 233 10.25 -12.48 -6.69
CA ALA A 233 9.52 -11.24 -6.52
C ALA A 233 8.02 -11.49 -6.42
N ALA A 234 7.33 -10.73 -5.56
CA ALA A 234 5.88 -10.73 -5.51
C ALA A 234 5.30 -10.09 -6.78
N ALA A 235 4.09 -10.51 -7.14
CA ALA A 235 3.33 -10.00 -8.27
C ALA A 235 1.87 -9.79 -7.88
N ASP A 236 0.91 -10.55 -8.48
CA ASP A 236 -0.50 -10.39 -8.16
C ASP A 236 -0.75 -10.51 -6.67
N THR A 237 -1.49 -9.55 -6.13
CA THR A 237 -1.72 -9.46 -4.69
C THR A 237 -3.18 -9.12 -4.42
N VAL A 238 -3.76 -9.84 -3.45
CA VAL A 238 -5.09 -9.56 -2.90
C VAL A 238 -4.97 -9.47 -1.39
N LEU A 239 -5.35 -8.32 -0.82
CA LEU A 239 -5.37 -8.09 0.62
C LEU A 239 -6.77 -7.64 1.07
N HIS A 240 -7.25 -8.21 2.16
CA HIS A 240 -8.46 -7.81 2.86
C HIS A 240 -8.10 -7.34 4.25
N TYR A 241 -8.30 -6.05 4.52
CA TYR A 241 -8.03 -5.40 5.80
C TYR A 241 -9.26 -5.56 6.69
N LEU A 242 -9.18 -6.47 7.64
CA LEU A 242 -10.31 -6.88 8.49
C LEU A 242 -10.46 -5.99 9.72
N ARG A 243 -9.33 -5.52 10.26
CA ARG A 243 -9.26 -4.72 11.48
C ARG A 243 -8.09 -3.75 11.42
N PRO A 244 -8.19 -2.59 12.10
CA PRO A 244 -7.07 -1.66 12.22
C PRO A 244 -5.93 -2.29 13.06
N ILE A 245 -4.70 -2.05 12.64
CA ILE A 245 -3.49 -2.40 13.39
C ILE A 245 -3.05 -1.16 14.17
N LYS A 246 -3.02 -1.25 15.51
CA LYS A 246 -2.83 -0.09 16.39
C LYS A 246 -1.66 -0.20 17.34
N VAL A 247 -1.29 -1.40 17.78
CA VAL A 247 -0.36 -1.63 18.89
C VAL A 247 0.99 -2.13 18.39
N GLY A 248 1.02 -3.19 17.57
CA GLY A 248 2.26 -3.87 17.19
C GLY A 248 2.91 -4.65 18.35
N PRO A 249 3.98 -5.39 18.11
CA PRO A 249 4.53 -5.64 16.79
C PRO A 249 3.54 -6.37 15.86
N VAL A 250 3.79 -6.27 14.57
CA VAL A 250 2.94 -6.85 13.52
C VAL A 250 3.62 -8.07 12.92
N GLU A 251 2.93 -9.20 12.84
CA GLU A 251 3.48 -10.41 12.22
C GLU A 251 2.68 -10.82 10.98
N ALA A 252 3.39 -10.99 9.87
CA ALA A 252 2.88 -11.69 8.70
C ALA A 252 3.26 -13.17 8.79
N ARG A 253 2.25 -14.03 8.86
CA ARG A 253 2.38 -15.49 8.91
C ARG A 253 1.99 -16.04 7.54
N CYS A 254 2.95 -16.60 6.82
CA CYS A 254 2.81 -17.06 5.46
C CYS A 254 2.69 -18.57 5.39
N ARG A 255 1.83 -19.05 4.46
CA ARG A 255 1.74 -20.44 4.09
C ARG A 255 1.79 -20.56 2.57
N VAL A 256 2.81 -21.24 2.05
CA VAL A 256 2.89 -21.59 0.64
C VAL A 256 1.77 -22.58 0.32
N LEU A 257 0.91 -22.23 -0.64
CA LEU A 257 -0.21 -23.06 -1.08
C LEU A 257 0.20 -24.03 -2.19
N GLY A 258 1.23 -23.69 -2.95
CA GLY A 258 1.70 -24.41 -4.12
C GLY A 258 1.81 -23.50 -5.33
N GLY A 259 2.11 -24.07 -6.47
CA GLY A 259 2.28 -23.31 -7.70
C GLY A 259 2.69 -24.20 -8.88
N SER A 260 3.18 -23.57 -9.93
CA SER A 260 3.78 -24.20 -11.11
C SER A 260 5.19 -23.65 -11.32
N THR A 261 5.89 -24.12 -12.33
CA THR A 261 7.22 -23.63 -12.69
C THR A 261 7.22 -22.10 -12.81
N GLY A 262 8.09 -21.45 -12.06
CA GLY A 262 8.25 -19.99 -12.05
C GLY A 262 7.18 -19.19 -11.30
N ARG A 263 6.18 -19.86 -10.69
CA ARG A 263 5.07 -19.20 -10.00
C ARG A 263 4.65 -19.96 -8.75
N THR A 264 4.60 -19.27 -7.61
CA THR A 264 4.15 -19.82 -6.31
C THR A 264 3.07 -18.93 -5.71
N VAL A 265 2.02 -19.51 -5.16
CA VAL A 265 0.95 -18.78 -4.45
C VAL A 265 1.15 -18.92 -2.95
N VAL A 266 1.13 -17.80 -2.25
CA VAL A 266 1.32 -17.71 -0.79
C VAL A 266 0.05 -17.13 -0.18
N ARG A 267 -0.47 -17.78 0.86
CA ARG A 267 -1.47 -17.19 1.76
C ARG A 267 -0.77 -16.43 2.87
N VAL A 268 -1.22 -15.20 3.09
CA VAL A 268 -0.70 -14.31 4.14
C VAL A 268 -1.80 -14.06 5.16
N ALA A 269 -1.46 -14.17 6.45
CA ALA A 269 -2.28 -13.73 7.57
C ALA A 269 -1.44 -12.77 8.42
N ILE A 270 -1.92 -11.53 8.59
CA ILE A 270 -1.19 -10.47 9.31
C ILE A 270 -1.92 -10.18 10.62
N HIS A 271 -1.16 -10.24 11.70
CA HIS A 271 -1.63 -10.14 13.08
C HIS A 271 -1.06 -8.90 13.77
N ASP A 272 -1.88 -8.23 14.56
CA ASP A 272 -1.47 -7.22 15.55
C ASP A 272 -1.18 -7.96 16.86
N VAL A 273 0.08 -8.40 17.03
CA VAL A 273 0.47 -9.31 18.11
C VAL A 273 0.30 -8.67 19.49
N GLY A 274 0.71 -7.41 19.65
CA GLY A 274 0.53 -6.69 20.91
C GLY A 274 -0.91 -6.33 21.24
N ASN A 275 -1.85 -6.60 20.34
CA ASN A 275 -3.28 -6.43 20.52
C ASN A 275 -3.99 -7.80 20.52
N ASP A 276 -3.67 -8.64 21.50
CA ASP A 276 -4.22 -9.98 21.70
C ASP A 276 -4.04 -10.91 20.48
N ASP A 277 -2.95 -10.76 19.76
CA ASP A 277 -2.65 -11.52 18.52
C ASP A 277 -3.79 -11.46 17.49
N ARG A 278 -4.48 -10.30 17.39
CA ARG A 278 -5.67 -10.15 16.54
C ARG A 278 -5.32 -10.26 15.07
N LEU A 279 -6.03 -11.13 14.37
CA LEU A 279 -5.97 -11.20 12.91
C LEU A 279 -6.49 -9.89 12.32
N ALA A 280 -5.62 -9.14 11.65
CA ALA A 280 -5.91 -7.82 11.09
C ALA A 280 -6.07 -7.82 9.57
N THR A 281 -5.29 -8.62 8.86
CA THR A 281 -5.34 -8.69 7.38
C THR A 281 -5.15 -10.14 6.92
N VAL A 282 -5.87 -10.52 5.86
CA VAL A 282 -5.66 -11.79 5.15
C VAL A 282 -5.52 -11.53 3.65
N GLY A 283 -4.79 -12.41 2.98
CA GLY A 283 -4.66 -12.28 1.54
C GLY A 283 -3.91 -13.40 0.87
N THR A 284 -3.69 -13.20 -0.42
CA THR A 284 -2.84 -14.06 -1.25
C THR A 284 -1.88 -13.22 -2.06
N VAL A 285 -0.67 -13.71 -2.19
CA VAL A 285 0.39 -13.11 -3.01
C VAL A 285 0.91 -14.18 -3.96
N THR A 286 0.96 -13.84 -5.24
CA THR A 286 1.70 -14.62 -6.23
C THR A 286 3.17 -14.20 -6.18
N VAL A 287 4.07 -15.16 -6.08
CA VAL A 287 5.52 -14.94 -6.09
C VAL A 287 6.08 -15.59 -7.35
N LEU A 288 6.87 -14.85 -8.10
CA LEU A 288 7.48 -15.24 -9.37
C LEU A 288 8.97 -15.45 -9.19
N ASP A 289 9.55 -16.35 -10.00
CA ASP A 289 11.00 -16.46 -10.21
C ASP A 289 11.46 -15.34 -11.15
N VAL A 290 12.54 -14.62 -10.81
CA VAL A 290 13.06 -13.46 -11.55
C VAL A 290 14.58 -13.54 -11.72
#